data_21fa10e993b8edbb84371bca18339ed4
#
_entry.id   21fa10e993b8edbb84371bca18339ed4
#
_cell.length_a   1.000
_cell.length_b   1.000
_cell.length_c   1.000
_cell.angle_alpha   90.00
_cell.angle_beta   90.00
_cell.angle_gamma   90.00
#
_symmetry.space_group_name_H-M   'P 1'
#
loop_
_entity.id
_entity.type
_entity.pdbx_description
1 polymer ?
#
loop_
_entity_poly.entity_id
_entity_poly.type
_entity_poly.pdbx_seq_one_letter_code
_entity_poly.pdbx_strand_id
1 'polypeptide(L)'
;MLPTGTILNDVWWEAHEGRTRLPRHLEPESRSTDLHGKAGITFGRQIGAYPILVGMNYLAPLESYSNIMVTGHGARSITGIEPGLDWKSATEKQLAAIPGISAKGAWNLIGARAKAISKGRELESIEHWFDSAGVQIPEIVDISKIIS
;
A
#
# COMPACT_ATOMS: atom_id res chain seq x y z
N MET A 1 -12.04 11.38 15.15
CA MET A 1 -11.63 10.80 13.86
C MET A 1 -10.13 10.99 13.67
N LEU A 2 -9.43 9.96 13.25
CA LEU A 2 -7.97 10.01 13.10
C LEU A 2 -7.57 10.80 11.85
N PRO A 3 -6.68 11.79 11.97
CA PRO A 3 -6.25 12.57 10.81
C PRO A 3 -5.46 11.72 9.82
N THR A 4 -5.49 12.11 8.55
CA THR A 4 -4.62 11.56 7.51
C THR A 4 -3.16 11.73 7.93
N GLY A 5 -2.36 10.69 7.76
CA GLY A 5 -0.96 10.65 8.21
C GLY A 5 -0.75 10.03 9.59
N THR A 6 -1.83 9.79 10.36
CA THR A 6 -1.73 9.11 11.65
C THR A 6 -1.24 7.67 11.46
N ILE A 7 -0.31 7.24 12.31
CA ILE A 7 0.19 5.86 12.29
C ILE A 7 -0.58 5.04 13.33
N LEU A 8 -1.19 3.95 12.89
CA LEU A 8 -1.77 2.93 13.75
C LEU A 8 -0.82 1.74 13.81
N ASN A 9 -0.46 1.32 15.01
CA ASN A 9 0.41 0.16 15.21
C ASN A 9 -0.43 -1.09 15.41
N ASP A 10 0.13 -2.23 14.97
CA ASP A 10 -0.42 -3.56 15.24
C ASP A 10 -1.87 -3.75 14.78
N VAL A 11 -2.15 -3.40 13.53
CA VAL A 11 -3.42 -3.71 12.90
C VAL A 11 -3.40 -5.17 12.48
N TRP A 12 -4.37 -5.94 12.96
CA TRP A 12 -4.52 -7.37 12.65
C TRP A 12 -5.40 -7.55 11.43
N TRP A 13 -4.90 -8.27 10.42
CA TRP A 13 -5.62 -8.51 9.18
C TRP A 13 -6.51 -9.75 9.27
N GLU A 14 -7.81 -9.58 9.05
CA GLU A 14 -8.83 -10.59 9.28
C GLU A 14 -9.41 -11.17 7.99
N ALA A 15 -9.59 -10.38 6.95
CA ALA A 15 -10.32 -10.81 5.77
C ALA A 15 -9.91 -10.08 4.50
N HIS A 16 -10.09 -10.74 3.37
CA HIS A 16 -10.00 -10.13 2.04
C HIS A 16 -11.40 -9.94 1.45
N GLU A 17 -11.58 -8.85 0.69
CA GLU A 17 -12.78 -8.61 -0.11
C GLU A 17 -12.40 -8.10 -1.49
N GLY A 18 -13.37 -8.16 -2.42
CA GLY A 18 -13.22 -7.68 -3.77
C GLY A 18 -13.14 -8.81 -4.78
N ARG A 19 -12.73 -8.46 -6.00
CA ARG A 19 -12.69 -9.40 -7.13
C ARG A 19 -11.73 -10.56 -6.94
N THR A 20 -10.78 -10.41 -6.04
CA THR A 20 -9.72 -11.39 -5.79
C THR A 20 -9.87 -12.08 -4.44
N ARG A 21 -11.12 -12.15 -3.93
CA ARG A 21 -11.39 -12.92 -2.73
C ARG A 21 -10.89 -14.36 -2.93
N LEU A 22 -9.93 -14.76 -2.09
CA LEU A 22 -9.36 -16.10 -2.19
C LEU A 22 -10.35 -17.14 -1.70
N PRO A 23 -10.56 -18.24 -2.47
CA PRO A 23 -11.32 -19.38 -1.97
C PRO A 23 -10.66 -19.94 -0.69
N ARG A 24 -11.47 -20.51 0.18
CA ARG A 24 -11.01 -21.01 1.46
C ARG A 24 -9.87 -22.03 1.36
N HIS A 25 -9.87 -22.84 0.33
CA HIS A 25 -8.82 -23.85 0.10
C HIS A 25 -7.48 -23.23 -0.33
N LEU A 26 -7.45 -21.94 -0.68
CA LEU A 26 -6.24 -21.22 -1.00
C LEU A 26 -5.74 -20.34 0.17
N GLU A 27 -6.29 -20.50 1.37
CA GLU A 27 -5.86 -19.73 2.55
C GLU A 27 -4.36 -19.73 2.81
N PRO A 28 -3.60 -20.82 2.59
CA PRO A 28 -2.15 -20.77 2.72
C PRO A 28 -1.49 -19.73 1.83
N GLU A 29 -2.03 -19.48 0.63
CA GLU A 29 -1.53 -18.44 -0.26
C GLU A 29 -1.82 -17.03 0.27
N SER A 30 -2.84 -16.87 1.11
CA SER A 30 -3.17 -15.57 1.70
C SER A 30 -2.10 -15.06 2.65
N ARG A 31 -1.12 -15.90 3.01
CA ARG A 31 0.02 -15.54 3.83
C ARG A 31 1.27 -15.22 3.00
N SER A 32 1.19 -15.35 1.69
CA SER A 32 2.29 -15.03 0.80
C SER A 32 2.47 -13.52 0.64
N THR A 33 3.73 -13.07 0.60
CA THR A 33 4.05 -11.67 0.31
C THR A 33 3.69 -11.26 -1.13
N ASP A 34 3.52 -12.23 -2.03
CA ASP A 34 3.11 -11.98 -3.41
C ASP A 34 1.71 -11.38 -3.51
N LEU A 35 0.91 -11.49 -2.46
CA LEU A 35 -0.43 -10.88 -2.41
C LEU A 35 -0.39 -9.37 -2.59
N HIS A 36 0.66 -8.70 -2.14
CA HIS A 36 0.79 -7.24 -2.23
C HIS A 36 0.74 -6.71 -3.66
N GLY A 37 0.98 -7.56 -4.65
CA GLY A 37 0.85 -7.20 -6.06
C GLY A 37 -0.55 -7.38 -6.63
N LYS A 38 -1.50 -7.89 -5.85
CA LYS A 38 -2.85 -8.24 -6.32
C LYS A 38 -3.87 -7.20 -5.91
N ALA A 39 -4.85 -6.99 -6.78
CA ALA A 39 -5.99 -6.12 -6.51
C ALA A 39 -6.95 -6.78 -5.51
N GLY A 40 -7.57 -5.95 -4.70
CA GLY A 40 -8.52 -6.38 -3.69
C GLY A 40 -8.49 -5.44 -2.51
N ILE A 41 -9.18 -5.81 -1.45
CA ILE A 41 -9.20 -5.04 -0.20
C ILE A 41 -8.88 -5.98 0.95
N THR A 42 -7.99 -5.55 1.83
CA THR A 42 -7.69 -6.25 3.08
C THR A 42 -8.31 -5.48 4.23
N PHE A 43 -9.04 -6.16 5.10
CA PHE A 43 -9.69 -5.57 6.27
C PHE A 43 -9.08 -6.12 7.55
N GLY A 44 -8.99 -5.25 8.54
CA GLY A 44 -8.49 -5.62 9.85
C GLY A 44 -8.91 -4.64 10.92
N ARG A 45 -8.40 -4.87 12.13
CA ARG A 45 -8.68 -4.05 13.31
C ARG A 45 -7.43 -3.91 14.16
N GLN A 46 -7.29 -2.76 14.80
CA GLN A 46 -6.23 -2.57 15.78
C GLN A 46 -6.60 -3.30 17.07
N ILE A 47 -5.68 -4.14 17.56
CA ILE A 47 -5.90 -4.90 18.78
C ILE A 47 -5.74 -3.99 20.01
N GLY A 48 -6.64 -4.16 20.98
CA GLY A 48 -6.59 -3.45 22.26
C GLY A 48 -7.06 -2.00 22.21
N ALA A 49 -7.43 -1.50 21.03
CA ALA A 49 -7.96 -0.16 20.87
C ALA A 49 -9.45 -0.20 20.54
N TYR A 50 -10.04 0.96 20.34
CA TYR A 50 -11.39 1.09 19.85
C TYR A 50 -11.53 0.31 18.55
N PRO A 51 -12.59 -0.50 18.36
CA PRO A 51 -12.68 -1.39 17.20
C PRO A 51 -13.01 -0.61 15.91
N ILE A 52 -12.02 0.09 15.39
CA ILE A 52 -12.13 0.77 14.11
C ILE A 52 -11.75 -0.21 13.01
N LEU A 53 -12.63 -0.35 12.04
CA LEU A 53 -12.35 -1.15 10.85
C LEU A 53 -11.35 -0.41 9.97
N VAL A 54 -10.26 -1.10 9.60
CA VAL A 54 -9.21 -0.56 8.74
C VAL A 54 -9.22 -1.33 7.42
N GLY A 55 -9.25 -0.62 6.31
CA GLY A 55 -9.15 -1.20 4.99
C GLY A 55 -7.91 -0.74 4.24
N MET A 56 -7.31 -1.64 3.46
CA MET A 56 -6.26 -1.30 2.48
C MET A 56 -6.72 -1.70 1.08
N ASN A 57 -6.40 -0.88 0.10
CA ASN A 57 -6.80 -1.09 -1.29
C ASN A 57 -5.88 -2.03 -2.08
N TYR A 58 -5.25 -2.96 -1.40
CA TYR A 58 -4.50 -4.07 -1.99
C TYR A 58 -4.52 -5.25 -1.04
N LEU A 59 -4.18 -6.45 -1.55
CA LEU A 59 -4.15 -7.65 -0.72
C LEU A 59 -2.86 -7.71 0.10
N ALA A 60 -3.00 -8.13 1.34
CA ALA A 60 -1.90 -8.40 2.25
C ALA A 60 -2.15 -9.72 2.97
N PRO A 61 -1.10 -10.38 3.52
CA PRO A 61 -1.27 -11.64 4.23
C PRO A 61 -2.23 -11.52 5.41
N LEU A 62 -3.17 -12.47 5.52
CA LEU A 62 -4.07 -12.57 6.66
C LEU A 62 -3.36 -13.18 7.87
N GLU A 63 -3.97 -13.01 9.04
CA GLU A 63 -3.42 -13.49 10.31
C GLU A 63 -2.01 -12.94 10.58
N SER A 64 -1.82 -11.68 10.22
CA SER A 64 -0.57 -10.95 10.42
C SER A 64 -0.87 -9.53 10.88
N TYR A 65 0.14 -8.89 11.45
CA TYR A 65 0.06 -7.49 11.92
C TYR A 65 0.80 -6.56 10.97
N SER A 66 0.30 -5.36 10.82
CA SER A 66 1.00 -4.28 10.12
C SER A 66 0.79 -2.96 10.84
N ASN A 67 1.74 -2.06 10.67
CA ASN A 67 1.54 -0.65 10.99
C ASN A 67 0.91 0.03 9.78
N ILE A 68 -0.03 0.92 10.02
CA ILE A 68 -0.82 1.56 8.96
C ILE A 68 -0.74 3.07 9.09
N MET A 69 -0.53 3.74 7.97
CA MET A 69 -0.73 5.19 7.88
C MET A 69 -2.14 5.44 7.36
N VAL A 70 -2.91 6.23 8.09
CA VAL A 70 -4.26 6.63 7.68
C VAL A 70 -4.18 7.52 6.44
N THR A 71 -4.88 7.14 5.38
CA THR A 71 -4.91 7.87 4.11
C THR A 71 -6.29 8.38 3.74
N GLY A 72 -7.34 7.89 4.40
CA GLY A 72 -8.70 8.32 4.14
C GLY A 72 -9.67 7.80 5.18
N HIS A 73 -10.92 8.24 5.07
CA HIS A 73 -11.98 7.93 6.04
C HIS A 73 -13.24 7.48 5.32
N GLY A 74 -13.86 6.42 5.82
CA GLY A 74 -15.21 6.01 5.47
C GLY A 74 -16.19 6.40 6.60
N ALA A 75 -17.44 5.97 6.49
CA ALA A 75 -18.47 6.31 7.47
C ALA A 75 -18.18 5.74 8.88
N ARG A 76 -17.63 4.54 8.96
CA ARG A 76 -17.26 3.85 10.20
C ARG A 76 -15.95 3.11 10.11
N SER A 77 -15.11 3.52 9.18
CA SER A 77 -13.85 2.87 8.88
C SER A 77 -12.81 3.87 8.48
N ILE A 78 -11.57 3.45 8.46
CA ILE A 78 -10.49 4.22 7.89
C ILE A 78 -9.85 3.42 6.76
N THR A 79 -9.27 4.13 5.80
CA THR A 79 -8.45 3.55 4.76
C THR A 79 -7.01 3.87 5.07
N GLY A 80 -6.12 2.91 4.84
CA GLY A 80 -4.71 3.11 5.10
C GLY A 80 -3.81 2.34 4.17
N ILE A 81 -2.53 2.56 4.34
CA ILE A 81 -1.47 1.85 3.63
C ILE A 81 -0.38 1.48 4.64
N GLU A 82 0.38 0.45 4.32
CA GLU A 82 1.55 0.08 5.10
C GLU A 82 2.68 1.08 4.79
N PRO A 83 3.20 1.82 5.78
CA PRO A 83 4.35 2.70 5.57
C PRO A 83 5.64 1.90 5.50
N GLY A 84 6.72 2.53 5.06
CA GLY A 84 8.03 1.91 4.99
C GLY A 84 8.22 0.99 3.80
N LEU A 85 7.53 1.26 2.69
CA LEU A 85 7.73 0.53 1.45
C LEU A 85 9.15 0.74 0.92
N ASP A 86 9.77 -0.35 0.47
CA ASP A 86 11.03 -0.29 -0.26
C ASP A 86 10.72 0.09 -1.71
N TRP A 87 11.25 1.22 -2.17
CA TRP A 87 11.00 1.69 -3.53
C TRP A 87 11.44 0.70 -4.61
N LYS A 88 12.40 -0.18 -4.30
CA LYS A 88 12.88 -1.20 -5.23
C LYS A 88 11.91 -2.35 -5.40
N SER A 89 11.09 -2.63 -4.40
CA SER A 89 10.18 -3.77 -4.37
C SER A 89 8.70 -3.41 -4.29
N ALA A 90 8.36 -2.14 -4.07
CA ALA A 90 6.97 -1.70 -3.99
C ALA A 90 6.20 -2.12 -5.25
N THR A 91 5.02 -2.69 -5.05
CA THR A 91 4.18 -3.16 -6.16
C THR A 91 3.32 -2.02 -6.72
N GLU A 92 2.80 -2.22 -7.93
CA GLU A 92 1.87 -1.27 -8.54
C GLU A 92 0.67 -0.99 -7.63
N LYS A 93 0.11 -2.03 -7.01
CA LYS A 93 -1.06 -1.89 -6.13
C LYS A 93 -0.75 -1.12 -4.85
N GLN A 94 0.42 -1.32 -4.27
CA GLN A 94 0.87 -0.52 -3.14
C GLN A 94 1.06 0.94 -3.52
N LEU A 95 1.68 1.22 -4.66
CA LEU A 95 1.88 2.58 -5.14
C LEU A 95 0.55 3.27 -5.48
N ALA A 96 -0.38 2.56 -6.11
CA ALA A 96 -1.70 3.09 -6.45
C ALA A 96 -2.56 3.37 -5.20
N ALA A 97 -2.25 2.75 -4.07
CA ALA A 97 -2.94 3.00 -2.80
C ALA A 97 -2.50 4.30 -2.13
N ILE A 98 -1.38 4.88 -2.55
CA ILE A 98 -0.90 6.15 -2.01
C ILE A 98 -1.82 7.29 -2.51
N PRO A 99 -2.35 8.13 -1.60
CA PRO A 99 -3.20 9.25 -2.01
C PRO A 99 -2.49 10.17 -3.00
N GLY A 100 -3.15 10.49 -4.09
CA GLY A 100 -2.60 11.34 -5.16
C GLY A 100 -1.88 10.59 -6.26
N ILE A 101 -1.66 9.29 -6.12
CA ILE A 101 -1.10 8.46 -7.19
C ILE A 101 -2.23 7.67 -7.84
N SER A 102 -2.47 7.93 -9.13
CA SER A 102 -3.45 7.20 -9.91
C SER A 102 -2.93 5.81 -10.31
N ALA A 103 -3.81 4.93 -10.80
CA ALA A 103 -3.42 3.64 -11.34
C ALA A 103 -2.41 3.80 -12.49
N LYS A 104 -2.63 4.78 -13.37
CA LYS A 104 -1.71 5.10 -14.46
C LYS A 104 -0.38 5.61 -13.95
N GLY A 105 -0.39 6.48 -12.92
CA GLY A 105 0.82 6.98 -12.28
C GLY A 105 1.65 5.85 -11.66
N ALA A 106 1.01 4.94 -10.95
CA ALA A 106 1.67 3.76 -10.38
C ALA A 106 2.30 2.89 -11.47
N TRP A 107 1.58 2.66 -12.56
CA TRP A 107 2.09 1.92 -13.72
C TRP A 107 3.33 2.60 -14.32
N ASN A 108 3.30 3.92 -14.47
CA ASN A 108 4.43 4.69 -14.99
C ASN A 108 5.64 4.62 -14.07
N LEU A 109 5.42 4.64 -12.75
CA LEU A 109 6.50 4.48 -11.77
C LEU A 109 7.16 3.11 -11.87
N ILE A 110 6.38 2.05 -12.01
CA ILE A 110 6.91 0.70 -12.22
C ILE A 110 7.71 0.64 -13.51
N GLY A 111 7.21 1.21 -14.60
CA GLY A 111 7.88 1.24 -15.89
C GLY A 111 9.22 2.01 -15.83
N ALA A 112 9.25 3.16 -15.19
CA ALA A 112 10.46 3.96 -15.03
C ALA A 112 11.53 3.20 -14.21
N ARG A 113 11.11 2.54 -13.14
CA ARG A 113 12.01 1.72 -12.31
C ARG A 113 12.59 0.55 -13.11
N ALA A 114 11.75 -0.18 -13.82
CA ALA A 114 12.19 -1.31 -14.64
C ALA A 114 13.17 -0.87 -15.73
N LYS A 115 12.90 0.26 -16.37
CA LYS A 115 13.75 0.83 -17.39
C LYS A 115 15.12 1.25 -16.84
N ALA A 116 15.15 1.84 -15.66
CA ALA A 116 16.39 2.22 -15.00
C ALA A 116 17.25 0.97 -14.67
N ILE A 117 16.62 -0.06 -14.12
CA ILE A 117 17.28 -1.32 -13.80
C ILE A 117 17.84 -1.98 -15.05
N SER A 118 17.08 -2.04 -16.15
CA SER A 118 17.50 -2.67 -17.39
C SER A 118 18.69 -1.96 -18.03
N LYS A 119 18.84 -0.66 -17.80
CA LYS A 119 19.96 0.15 -18.30
C LYS A 119 21.15 0.20 -17.35
N GLY A 120 21.09 -0.50 -16.22
CA GLY A 120 22.12 -0.46 -15.19
C GLY A 120 22.24 0.89 -14.50
N ARG A 121 21.21 1.73 -14.57
CA ARG A 121 21.19 3.03 -13.90
C ARG A 121 20.47 2.91 -12.57
N GLU A 122 21.03 3.51 -11.54
CA GLU A 122 20.34 3.66 -10.26
C GLU A 122 19.55 4.96 -10.27
N LEU A 123 18.34 4.89 -9.71
CA LEU A 123 17.55 6.08 -9.44
C LEU A 123 18.12 6.73 -8.17
N GLU A 124 18.50 7.98 -8.27
CA GLU A 124 19.26 8.68 -7.21
C GLU A 124 18.41 9.05 -6.01
N SER A 125 17.09 9.25 -6.22
CA SER A 125 16.18 9.68 -5.18
C SER A 125 14.73 9.36 -5.58
N ILE A 126 13.82 9.49 -4.63
CA ILE A 126 12.38 9.37 -4.89
C ILE A 126 11.94 10.46 -5.86
N GLU A 127 12.42 11.68 -5.70
CA GLU A 127 12.13 12.81 -6.59
C GLU A 127 12.56 12.51 -8.02
N HIS A 128 13.75 11.96 -8.20
CA HIS A 128 14.26 11.56 -9.51
C HIS A 128 13.40 10.46 -10.14
N TRP A 129 12.99 9.47 -9.34
CA TRP A 129 12.12 8.39 -9.79
C TRP A 129 10.77 8.93 -10.28
N PHE A 130 10.12 9.75 -9.49
CA PHE A 130 8.82 10.33 -9.83
C PHE A 130 8.92 11.24 -11.07
N ASP A 131 9.96 12.05 -11.14
CA ASP A 131 10.20 12.92 -12.29
C ASP A 131 10.41 12.10 -13.57
N SER A 132 11.20 11.04 -13.51
CA SER A 132 11.43 10.12 -14.64
C SER A 132 10.14 9.45 -15.13
N ALA A 133 9.20 9.21 -14.25
CA ALA A 133 7.92 8.60 -14.56
C ALA A 133 6.86 9.63 -15.02
N GLY A 134 7.14 10.92 -14.88
CA GLY A 134 6.17 11.98 -15.13
C GLY A 134 5.05 12.03 -14.10
N VAL A 135 5.32 11.60 -12.87
CA VAL A 135 4.36 11.56 -11.78
C VAL A 135 4.71 12.62 -10.75
N GLN A 136 3.72 13.43 -10.39
CA GLN A 136 3.91 14.44 -9.35
C GLN A 136 3.92 13.78 -7.98
N ILE A 137 4.85 14.18 -7.12
CA ILE A 137 4.92 13.71 -5.74
C ILE A 137 3.69 14.24 -4.99
N PRO A 138 2.89 13.35 -4.34
CA PRO A 138 1.72 13.80 -3.60
C PRO A 138 2.09 14.70 -2.42
N GLU A 139 1.29 15.75 -2.21
CA GLU A 139 1.45 16.67 -1.08
C GLU A 139 0.56 16.34 0.10
N ILE A 140 -0.46 15.50 -0.11
CA ILE A 140 -1.44 15.12 0.92
C ILE A 140 -0.78 14.35 2.07
N VAL A 141 0.23 13.56 1.75
CA VAL A 141 0.99 12.73 2.70
C VAL A 141 2.49 13.00 2.53
N ASP A 142 3.24 12.75 3.58
CA ASP A 142 4.69 12.80 3.51
C ASP A 142 5.21 11.50 2.87
N ILE A 143 5.56 11.58 1.58
CA ILE A 143 6.00 10.42 0.82
C ILE A 143 7.24 9.75 1.42
N SER A 144 8.10 10.51 2.09
CA SER A 144 9.31 9.98 2.69
C SER A 144 9.03 9.01 3.86
N LYS A 145 7.84 9.11 4.46
CA LYS A 145 7.39 8.17 5.52
C LYS A 145 6.77 6.90 4.95
N ILE A 146 6.42 6.91 3.68
CA ILE A 146 5.76 5.79 3.01
C ILE A 146 6.78 4.95 2.24
N ILE A 147 7.66 5.60 1.49
CA ILE A 147 8.64 4.94 0.61
C ILE A 147 10.05 5.40 1.00
N SER A 148 10.94 4.44 1.12
CA SER A 148 12.36 4.71 1.37
C SER A 148 13.27 3.90 0.45
#